data_f15c79a4e20b7ee705311a6408c87efc
#
_entry.id   f15c79a4e20b7ee705311a6408c87efc
#
_cell.length_a   1.000
_cell.length_b   1.000
_cell.length_c   1.000
_cell.angle_alpha   90.00
_cell.angle_beta   90.00
_cell.angle_gamma   90.00
#
_symmetry.space_group_name_H-M   'P 1'
#
loop_
_entity.id
_entity.type
_entity.pdbx_description
1 polymer ?
#
loop_
_entity_poly.entity_id
_entity_poly.type
_entity_poly.pdbx_seq_one_letter_code
_entity_poly.pdbx_strand_id
1 'polypeptide(L)'
;MTSWKNNNTLKTRRLIEEVLDPVEKSEKVVAKDLEHLRALIYERIKDQGFKANLNDIDTSNITDMSQLFSMTYRRDGGYDLLGPLGRPSDGIDFSRFNGDISQWDVSNVKKMWAMFAHSDFNGDISQWDVFNVENMTFMFYESKFNRDISKWNVSKVVIMDKMFLGSEFNGDISNWDVSSAETMTQMFQDSKFNGDLSQWNVSNVRDLSQMFFNSEFDGDISNWDVRKVKNFDFMFTDSPFSHDLSKWNTRSLRSADGTFAGTVLAKNPPKWNLSKWRALDTAEEGYDRMGR
;
A
#
# COMPACT_ATOMS: atom_id res chain seq x y z
N MET A 1 -53.51 38.16 32.41
CA MET A 1 -52.33 38.48 31.52
C MET A 1 -51.30 37.37 31.50
N THR A 2 -51.67 36.11 31.44
CA THR A 2 -50.74 34.97 31.56
C THR A 2 -50.84 33.92 30.44
N SER A 3 -51.72 34.14 29.42
CA SER A 3 -51.86 33.13 28.34
C SER A 3 -51.10 33.46 27.02
N TRP A 4 -50.57 34.67 26.86
CA TRP A 4 -49.89 35.10 25.63
C TRP A 4 -48.40 34.77 25.57
N LYS A 5 -47.74 34.55 26.71
CA LYS A 5 -46.31 34.24 26.76
C LYS A 5 -45.99 32.76 26.48
N ASN A 6 -46.92 31.84 26.74
CA ASN A 6 -46.68 30.41 26.54
C ASN A 6 -46.82 29.93 25.08
N ASN A 7 -47.60 30.61 24.24
CA ASN A 7 -47.79 30.21 22.85
C ASN A 7 -46.62 30.57 21.93
N ASN A 8 -45.88 31.67 22.23
CA ASN A 8 -44.72 32.06 21.43
C ASN A 8 -43.49 31.18 21.70
N THR A 9 -43.30 30.73 22.95
CA THR A 9 -42.20 29.84 23.32
C THR A 9 -42.35 28.44 22.73
N LEU A 10 -43.60 27.94 22.62
CA LEU A 10 -43.91 26.66 21.98
C LEU A 10 -43.77 26.72 20.45
N LYS A 11 -44.15 27.83 19.82
CA LYS A 11 -43.93 28.04 18.38
C LYS A 11 -42.46 28.20 18.03
N THR A 12 -41.68 28.91 18.82
CA THR A 12 -40.23 29.08 18.63
C THR A 12 -39.50 27.79 18.85
N ARG A 13 -39.91 26.96 19.84
CA ARG A 13 -39.35 25.65 20.09
C ARG A 13 -39.64 24.66 18.94
N ARG A 14 -40.86 24.68 18.38
CA ARG A 14 -41.22 23.85 17.23
C ARG A 14 -40.47 24.26 15.95
N LEU A 15 -40.28 25.56 15.72
CA LEU A 15 -39.46 26.09 14.62
C LEU A 15 -37.97 25.74 14.77
N ILE A 16 -37.46 25.71 16.01
CA ILE A 16 -36.09 25.29 16.28
C ILE A 16 -35.93 23.76 16.12
N GLU A 17 -36.95 22.97 16.47
CA GLU A 17 -37.00 21.53 16.27
C GLU A 17 -37.16 21.17 14.78
N GLU A 18 -37.90 21.94 13.99
CA GLU A 18 -38.02 21.79 12.52
C GLU A 18 -36.78 22.28 11.75
N VAL A 19 -35.98 23.19 12.33
CA VAL A 19 -34.68 23.64 11.75
C VAL A 19 -33.52 22.75 12.20
N LEU A 20 -33.72 21.95 13.27
CA LEU A 20 -32.78 20.94 13.79
C LEU A 20 -33.19 19.50 13.42
N ASP A 21 -34.14 19.33 12.47
CA ASP A 21 -34.26 18.04 11.82
C ASP A 21 -32.86 17.65 11.30
N PRO A 22 -32.36 16.46 11.70
CA PRO A 22 -31.05 16.01 11.23
C PRO A 22 -31.09 16.12 9.72
N VAL A 23 -30.15 16.88 9.16
CA VAL A 23 -29.87 16.89 7.71
C VAL A 23 -30.13 15.47 7.24
N GLU A 24 -31.14 15.26 6.39
CA GLU A 24 -31.40 13.98 5.77
C GLU A 24 -30.04 13.45 5.35
N LYS A 25 -29.58 12.38 6.00
CA LYS A 25 -28.42 11.64 5.53
C LYS A 25 -28.84 11.21 4.15
N SER A 26 -28.39 11.92 3.13
CA SER A 26 -28.63 11.52 1.75
C SER A 26 -28.22 10.06 1.68
N GLU A 27 -29.15 9.17 1.36
CA GLU A 27 -28.89 7.73 1.30
C GLU A 27 -27.68 7.55 0.39
N LYS A 28 -26.63 6.89 0.90
CA LYS A 28 -25.44 6.59 0.10
C LYS A 28 -25.84 5.77 -1.12
N VAL A 29 -25.21 6.04 -2.25
CA VAL A 29 -25.39 5.24 -3.46
C VAL A 29 -24.60 3.95 -3.32
N VAL A 30 -25.29 2.81 -3.26
CA VAL A 30 -24.65 1.49 -3.05
C VAL A 30 -23.93 1.04 -4.33
N ALA A 31 -22.63 0.83 -4.25
CA ALA A 31 -21.85 0.20 -5.29
C ALA A 31 -22.13 -1.32 -5.29
N LYS A 32 -22.58 -1.86 -6.42
CA LYS A 32 -22.97 -3.27 -6.55
C LYS A 32 -21.76 -4.19 -6.75
N ASP A 33 -20.80 -3.71 -7.50
CA ASP A 33 -19.55 -4.38 -7.88
C ASP A 33 -18.49 -3.34 -8.27
N LEU A 34 -17.29 -3.78 -8.63
CA LEU A 34 -16.18 -2.90 -9.01
C LEU A 34 -16.50 -2.07 -10.26
N GLU A 35 -17.21 -2.62 -11.22
CA GLU A 35 -17.57 -1.90 -12.44
C GLU A 35 -18.55 -0.76 -12.15
N HIS A 36 -19.58 -1.05 -11.36
CA HIS A 36 -20.53 -0.02 -10.91
C HIS A 36 -19.83 1.04 -10.04
N LEU A 37 -18.91 0.65 -9.15
CA LEU A 37 -18.11 1.59 -8.37
C LEU A 37 -17.31 2.54 -9.28
N ARG A 38 -16.65 2.00 -10.31
CA ARG A 38 -15.91 2.81 -11.29
C ARG A 38 -16.82 3.79 -12.03
N ALA A 39 -18.01 3.36 -12.42
CA ALA A 39 -18.99 4.24 -13.08
C ALA A 39 -19.42 5.39 -12.14
N LEU A 40 -19.69 5.10 -10.87
CA LEU A 40 -20.04 6.12 -9.89
C LEU A 40 -18.90 7.12 -9.67
N ILE A 41 -17.66 6.64 -9.52
CA ILE A 41 -16.46 7.48 -9.40
C ILE A 41 -16.31 8.38 -10.63
N TYR A 42 -16.46 7.81 -11.82
CA TYR A 42 -16.38 8.55 -13.08
C TYR A 42 -17.35 9.73 -13.10
N GLU A 43 -18.63 9.50 -12.79
CA GLU A 43 -19.64 10.56 -12.77
C GLU A 43 -19.29 11.65 -11.74
N ARG A 44 -18.79 11.29 -10.55
CA ARG A 44 -18.37 12.25 -9.53
C ARG A 44 -17.16 13.07 -9.96
N ILE A 45 -16.14 12.42 -10.54
CA ILE A 45 -14.94 13.13 -11.04
C ILE A 45 -15.30 14.04 -12.21
N LYS A 46 -16.18 13.63 -13.09
CA LYS A 46 -16.66 14.44 -14.21
C LYS A 46 -17.37 15.70 -13.75
N ASP A 47 -18.18 15.61 -12.69
CA ASP A 47 -18.95 16.70 -12.13
C ASP A 47 -18.11 17.63 -11.23
N GLN A 48 -17.27 17.06 -10.35
CA GLN A 48 -16.60 17.75 -9.25
C GLN A 48 -15.08 17.83 -9.41
N GLY A 49 -14.50 17.15 -10.42
CA GLY A 49 -13.07 17.08 -10.65
C GLY A 49 -12.35 16.05 -9.76
N PHE A 50 -11.04 16.00 -9.89
CA PHE A 50 -10.18 14.99 -9.21
C PHE A 50 -10.08 15.16 -7.67
N LYS A 51 -10.68 16.19 -7.10
CA LYS A 51 -10.80 16.38 -5.65
C LYS A 51 -12.20 16.13 -5.12
N ALA A 52 -13.03 15.42 -5.88
CA ALA A 52 -14.37 15.05 -5.50
C ALA A 52 -14.42 14.36 -4.13
N ASN A 53 -15.47 14.62 -3.36
CA ASN A 53 -15.82 13.83 -2.19
C ASN A 53 -16.67 12.63 -2.64
N LEU A 54 -16.15 11.42 -2.41
CA LEU A 54 -16.81 10.17 -2.82
C LEU A 54 -17.43 9.42 -1.63
N ASN A 55 -17.54 10.05 -0.47
CA ASN A 55 -18.10 9.42 0.74
C ASN A 55 -19.62 9.20 0.69
N ASP A 56 -20.27 9.72 -0.33
CA ASP A 56 -21.66 9.42 -0.66
C ASP A 56 -21.86 8.04 -1.35
N ILE A 57 -20.75 7.37 -1.69
CA ILE A 57 -20.78 6.02 -2.25
C ILE A 57 -20.61 5.01 -1.11
N ASP A 58 -21.56 4.08 -1.01
CA ASP A 58 -21.47 2.92 -0.13
C ASP A 58 -20.69 1.80 -0.82
N THR A 59 -19.53 1.46 -0.27
CA THR A 59 -18.60 0.46 -0.80
C THR A 59 -18.66 -0.88 -0.06
N SER A 60 -19.59 -1.05 0.88
CA SER A 60 -19.67 -2.23 1.75
C SER A 60 -19.82 -3.58 1.02
N ASN A 61 -20.33 -3.58 -0.21
CA ASN A 61 -20.44 -4.80 -1.02
C ASN A 61 -19.18 -5.13 -1.84
N ILE A 62 -18.17 -4.27 -1.83
CA ILE A 62 -16.98 -4.43 -2.68
C ILE A 62 -15.98 -5.35 -1.99
N THR A 63 -15.56 -6.39 -2.69
CA THR A 63 -14.56 -7.37 -2.21
C THR A 63 -13.22 -7.27 -2.93
N ASP A 64 -13.17 -6.56 -4.07
CA ASP A 64 -11.97 -6.36 -4.88
C ASP A 64 -11.92 -4.90 -5.34
N MET A 65 -10.88 -4.15 -4.91
CA MET A 65 -10.62 -2.76 -5.31
C MET A 65 -9.35 -2.64 -6.15
N SER A 66 -8.95 -3.74 -6.79
CA SER A 66 -7.73 -3.78 -7.60
C SER A 66 -7.75 -2.72 -8.70
N GLN A 67 -6.64 -1.99 -8.85
CA GLN A 67 -6.41 -0.99 -9.90
C GLN A 67 -7.46 0.16 -9.95
N LEU A 68 -8.14 0.47 -8.83
CA LEU A 68 -9.25 1.42 -8.84
C LEU A 68 -8.81 2.85 -9.19
N PHE A 69 -7.67 3.29 -8.66
CA PHE A 69 -7.10 4.62 -8.87
C PHE A 69 -5.68 4.55 -9.46
N SER A 70 -5.38 3.52 -10.24
CA SER A 70 -4.07 3.33 -10.83
C SER A 70 -4.00 3.80 -12.28
N MET A 71 -2.80 4.19 -12.69
CA MET A 71 -2.43 4.22 -14.11
C MET A 71 -1.99 2.80 -14.49
N THR A 72 -2.64 2.16 -15.47
CA THR A 72 -2.32 0.79 -15.86
C THR A 72 -1.43 0.74 -17.09
N TYR A 73 -0.44 -0.20 -17.07
CA TYR A 73 0.41 -0.49 -18.21
C TYR A 73 -0.31 -1.41 -19.22
N ARG A 74 -0.21 -1.08 -20.50
CA ARG A 74 -0.54 -2.00 -21.59
C ARG A 74 0.59 -3.01 -21.79
N ARG A 75 0.25 -4.22 -22.27
CA ARG A 75 1.23 -5.24 -22.69
C ARG A 75 2.18 -4.77 -23.80
N ASP A 76 1.82 -3.74 -24.55
CA ASP A 76 2.61 -3.14 -25.65
C ASP A 76 3.56 -2.03 -25.17
N GLY A 77 3.71 -1.83 -23.85
CA GLY A 77 4.57 -0.80 -23.26
C GLY A 77 3.92 0.57 -23.14
N GLY A 78 2.65 0.71 -23.51
CA GLY A 78 1.85 1.92 -23.28
C GLY A 78 1.15 1.88 -21.92
N TYR A 79 0.68 3.05 -21.46
CA TYR A 79 -0.19 3.12 -20.28
C TYR A 79 -1.64 2.90 -20.69
N ASP A 80 -2.35 2.02 -20.00
CA ASP A 80 -3.81 1.92 -20.12
C ASP A 80 -4.43 2.64 -18.92
N LEU A 81 -5.11 3.74 -19.19
CA LEU A 81 -5.68 4.63 -18.17
C LEU A 81 -6.89 4.05 -17.44
N LEU A 82 -7.28 2.83 -17.81
CA LEU A 82 -8.36 2.10 -17.15
C LEU A 82 -8.05 0.61 -17.23
N GLY A 83 -8.12 -0.06 -16.11
CA GLY A 83 -8.03 -1.51 -16.04
C GLY A 83 -8.94 -2.24 -17.06
N PRO A 84 -9.03 -3.57 -17.02
CA PRO A 84 -9.58 -4.43 -18.08
C PRO A 84 -11.01 -4.10 -18.56
N LEU A 85 -11.65 -3.09 -18.02
CA LEU A 85 -13.04 -2.72 -18.30
C LEU A 85 -13.15 -1.35 -19.00
N GLY A 86 -12.54 -1.22 -20.18
CA GLY A 86 -12.87 -0.16 -21.14
C GLY A 86 -12.79 1.31 -20.66
N ARG A 87 -12.15 2.15 -21.47
CA ARG A 87 -12.15 3.62 -21.27
C ARG A 87 -13.58 4.17 -21.34
N PRO A 88 -13.93 5.12 -20.45
CA PRO A 88 -14.83 6.18 -20.90
C PRO A 88 -14.18 6.88 -22.10
N SER A 89 -14.93 7.11 -23.14
CA SER A 89 -14.46 7.70 -24.40
C SER A 89 -13.88 9.12 -24.26
N ASP A 90 -13.98 9.73 -23.08
CA ASP A 90 -13.59 11.08 -22.74
C ASP A 90 -12.30 11.20 -21.89
N GLY A 91 -11.63 10.07 -21.59
CA GLY A 91 -10.25 10.06 -21.15
C GLY A 91 -9.97 10.52 -19.71
N ILE A 92 -10.92 10.39 -18.76
CA ILE A 92 -10.67 10.68 -17.34
C ILE A 92 -9.67 9.66 -16.77
N ASP A 93 -8.55 10.17 -16.27
CA ASP A 93 -7.46 9.39 -15.68
C ASP A 93 -7.63 9.35 -14.15
N PHE A 94 -8.11 8.21 -13.63
CA PHE A 94 -8.35 8.03 -12.20
C PHE A 94 -7.08 8.08 -11.34
N SER A 95 -5.89 7.89 -11.92
CA SER A 95 -4.64 8.02 -11.15
C SER A 95 -4.40 9.44 -10.63
N ARG A 96 -5.05 10.43 -11.23
CA ARG A 96 -5.01 11.83 -10.78
C ARG A 96 -5.98 12.15 -9.63
N PHE A 97 -6.81 11.18 -9.24
CA PHE A 97 -7.73 11.37 -8.12
C PHE A 97 -6.97 11.62 -6.82
N ASN A 98 -7.33 12.69 -6.13
CA ASN A 98 -6.82 13.07 -4.81
C ASN A 98 -7.93 13.75 -4.00
N GLY A 99 -9.12 13.15 -4.01
CA GLY A 99 -10.31 13.56 -3.30
C GLY A 99 -10.50 12.81 -1.99
N ASP A 100 -11.71 12.83 -1.46
CA ASP A 100 -12.04 12.27 -0.15
C ASP A 100 -12.78 10.93 -0.27
N ILE A 101 -12.15 9.88 0.28
CA ILE A 101 -12.67 8.52 0.40
C ILE A 101 -12.49 7.99 1.83
N SER A 102 -12.30 8.89 2.80
CA SER A 102 -11.97 8.54 4.18
C SER A 102 -13.05 7.71 4.88
N GLN A 103 -14.31 7.79 4.43
CA GLN A 103 -15.44 7.08 5.02
C GLN A 103 -15.91 5.87 4.20
N TRP A 104 -15.09 5.39 3.28
CA TRP A 104 -15.41 4.17 2.57
C TRP A 104 -15.34 2.97 3.52
N ASP A 105 -16.35 2.12 3.45
CA ASP A 105 -16.33 0.82 4.10
C ASP A 105 -15.55 -0.18 3.22
N VAL A 106 -14.32 -0.52 3.64
CA VAL A 106 -13.46 -1.48 2.97
C VAL A 106 -13.36 -2.80 3.74
N SER A 107 -14.18 -2.99 4.77
CA SER A 107 -14.11 -4.14 5.68
C SER A 107 -14.33 -5.50 4.98
N ASN A 108 -15.00 -5.52 3.83
CA ASN A 108 -15.21 -6.73 3.02
C ASN A 108 -14.17 -6.92 1.90
N VAL A 109 -13.27 -5.96 1.72
CA VAL A 109 -12.27 -6.00 0.64
C VAL A 109 -11.19 -7.05 0.95
N LYS A 110 -10.92 -7.93 -0.01
CA LYS A 110 -9.87 -8.96 0.05
C LYS A 110 -8.65 -8.64 -0.80
N LYS A 111 -8.83 -7.83 -1.85
CA LYS A 111 -7.77 -7.49 -2.80
C LYS A 111 -7.71 -5.99 -3.02
N MET A 112 -6.50 -5.44 -2.85
CA MET A 112 -6.16 -4.05 -3.15
C MET A 112 -4.95 -3.97 -4.10
N TRP A 113 -4.81 -4.98 -4.98
CA TRP A 113 -3.70 -5.05 -5.93
C TRP A 113 -3.64 -3.79 -6.80
N ALA A 114 -2.49 -3.09 -6.77
CA ALA A 114 -2.22 -1.88 -7.53
C ALA A 114 -3.29 -0.76 -7.37
N MET A 115 -4.03 -0.70 -6.25
CA MET A 115 -5.16 0.22 -6.10
C MET A 115 -4.77 1.69 -6.33
N PHE A 116 -3.59 2.10 -5.89
CA PHE A 116 -3.05 3.45 -6.02
C PHE A 116 -1.70 3.47 -6.74
N ALA A 117 -1.42 2.50 -7.62
CA ALA A 117 -0.17 2.45 -8.37
C ALA A 117 -0.07 3.65 -9.33
N HIS A 118 1.08 4.32 -9.35
CA HIS A 118 1.33 5.55 -10.13
C HIS A 118 0.30 6.67 -9.86
N SER A 119 -0.25 6.74 -8.65
CA SER A 119 -1.36 7.64 -8.32
C SER A 119 -0.90 8.92 -7.61
N ASP A 120 -1.59 10.02 -7.91
CA ASP A 120 -1.46 11.28 -7.16
C ASP A 120 -2.16 11.25 -5.79
N PHE A 121 -2.87 10.15 -5.47
CA PHE A 121 -3.65 10.05 -4.24
C PHE A 121 -2.78 10.17 -2.99
N ASN A 122 -3.13 11.13 -2.12
CA ASN A 122 -2.54 11.35 -0.82
C ASN A 122 -3.62 11.79 0.21
N GLY A 123 -4.82 11.20 0.10
CA GLY A 123 -5.94 11.43 1.02
C GLY A 123 -5.82 10.63 2.32
N ASP A 124 -6.68 10.95 3.30
CA ASP A 124 -6.73 10.24 4.57
C ASP A 124 -7.49 8.91 4.43
N ILE A 125 -6.81 7.81 4.71
CA ILE A 125 -7.35 6.46 4.76
C ILE A 125 -6.96 5.74 6.06
N SER A 126 -6.57 6.51 7.09
CA SER A 126 -6.09 5.99 8.37
C SER A 126 -7.12 5.16 9.14
N GLN A 127 -8.42 5.38 8.86
CA GLN A 127 -9.52 4.70 9.54
C GLN A 127 -10.08 3.49 8.76
N TRP A 128 -9.48 3.13 7.62
CA TRP A 128 -9.93 1.98 6.86
C TRP A 128 -9.72 0.68 7.62
N ASP A 129 -10.76 -0.16 7.69
CA ASP A 129 -10.65 -1.52 8.20
C ASP A 129 -10.17 -2.47 7.08
N VAL A 130 -8.86 -2.68 7.01
CA VAL A 130 -8.21 -3.54 6.02
C VAL A 130 -8.01 -4.98 6.51
N PHE A 131 -8.63 -5.37 7.62
CA PHE A 131 -8.42 -6.68 8.27
C PHE A 131 -8.63 -7.88 7.34
N ASN A 132 -9.54 -7.78 6.36
CA ASN A 132 -9.84 -8.89 5.45
C ASN A 132 -9.01 -8.88 4.16
N VAL A 133 -8.11 -7.91 4.00
CA VAL A 133 -7.24 -7.84 2.81
C VAL A 133 -6.16 -8.92 2.88
N GLU A 134 -6.06 -9.71 1.83
CA GLU A 134 -5.09 -10.81 1.67
C GLU A 134 -3.95 -10.44 0.71
N ASN A 135 -4.18 -9.50 -0.22
CA ASN A 135 -3.22 -9.11 -1.25
C ASN A 135 -3.14 -7.58 -1.42
N MET A 136 -1.95 -7.02 -1.12
CA MET A 136 -1.61 -5.61 -1.29
C MET A 136 -0.47 -5.38 -2.31
N THR A 137 -0.24 -6.34 -3.22
CA THR A 137 0.81 -6.24 -4.25
C THR A 137 0.66 -4.94 -5.03
N PHE A 138 1.77 -4.18 -5.20
CA PHE A 138 1.81 -2.90 -5.92
C PHE A 138 0.88 -1.79 -5.39
N MET A 139 0.27 -1.92 -4.19
CA MET A 139 -0.80 -1.01 -3.76
C MET A 139 -0.44 0.47 -3.88
N PHE A 140 0.78 0.85 -3.52
CA PHE A 140 1.31 2.21 -3.58
C PHE A 140 2.57 2.31 -4.47
N TYR A 141 2.68 1.46 -5.48
CA TYR A 141 3.79 1.44 -6.43
C TYR A 141 3.94 2.80 -7.13
N GLU A 142 5.13 3.43 -7.03
CA GLU A 142 5.42 4.77 -7.58
C GLU A 142 4.35 5.82 -7.29
N SER A 143 3.71 5.74 -6.10
CA SER A 143 2.65 6.67 -5.71
C SER A 143 3.16 7.80 -4.83
N LYS A 144 2.40 8.90 -4.78
CA LYS A 144 2.66 10.04 -3.90
C LYS A 144 2.10 9.86 -2.49
N PHE A 145 1.54 8.69 -2.20
CA PHE A 145 0.93 8.44 -0.90
C PHE A 145 1.97 8.47 0.23
N ASN A 146 1.74 9.32 1.24
CA ASN A 146 2.57 9.42 2.44
C ASN A 146 1.74 9.88 3.65
N ARG A 147 0.60 9.18 3.90
CA ARG A 147 -0.28 9.44 5.04
C ARG A 147 -0.18 8.33 6.07
N ASP A 148 -0.75 8.61 7.24
CA ASP A 148 -0.77 7.67 8.36
C ASP A 148 -1.62 6.41 8.05
N ILE A 149 -0.97 5.25 8.13
CA ILE A 149 -1.57 3.93 8.04
C ILE A 149 -1.06 3.02 9.17
N SER A 150 -0.51 3.63 10.23
CA SER A 150 0.07 2.91 11.37
C SER A 150 -0.92 2.00 12.10
N LYS A 151 -2.23 2.32 12.02
CA LYS A 151 -3.30 1.58 12.68
C LYS A 151 -3.90 0.46 11.83
N TRP A 152 -3.46 0.28 10.59
CA TRP A 152 -4.00 -0.78 9.75
C TRP A 152 -3.69 -2.16 10.34
N ASN A 153 -4.71 -3.00 10.43
CA ASN A 153 -4.54 -4.39 10.78
C ASN A 153 -4.29 -5.22 9.52
N VAL A 154 -3.00 -5.47 9.24
CA VAL A 154 -2.54 -6.22 8.06
C VAL A 154 -2.28 -7.70 8.35
N SER A 155 -2.75 -8.22 9.49
CA SER A 155 -2.42 -9.57 9.98
C SER A 155 -2.90 -10.72 9.07
N LYS A 156 -3.79 -10.46 8.10
CA LYS A 156 -4.21 -11.43 7.08
C LYS A 156 -3.53 -11.27 5.72
N VAL A 157 -2.71 -10.24 5.55
CA VAL A 157 -2.06 -10.00 4.26
C VAL A 157 -0.97 -11.06 4.03
N VAL A 158 -1.08 -11.78 2.92
CA VAL A 158 -0.16 -12.87 2.53
C VAL A 158 0.88 -12.38 1.52
N ILE A 159 0.50 -11.43 0.65
CA ILE A 159 1.35 -10.95 -0.45
C ILE A 159 1.49 -9.44 -0.35
N MET A 160 2.74 -8.96 -0.14
CA MET A 160 3.09 -7.54 -0.03
C MET A 160 4.13 -7.12 -1.09
N ASP A 161 4.28 -7.90 -2.17
CA ASP A 161 5.30 -7.64 -3.18
C ASP A 161 5.12 -6.24 -3.79
N LYS A 162 6.24 -5.49 -3.85
CA LYS A 162 6.30 -4.18 -4.50
C LYS A 162 5.32 -3.14 -3.95
N MET A 163 4.81 -3.33 -2.69
CA MET A 163 3.75 -2.48 -2.15
C MET A 163 4.14 -1.00 -2.14
N PHE A 164 5.38 -0.68 -1.83
CA PHE A 164 5.92 0.68 -1.76
C PHE A 164 7.11 0.91 -2.72
N LEU A 165 7.25 0.08 -3.77
CA LEU A 165 8.32 0.23 -4.74
C LEU A 165 8.26 1.62 -5.37
N GLY A 166 9.37 2.38 -5.34
CA GLY A 166 9.45 3.74 -5.90
C GLY A 166 8.51 4.76 -5.27
N SER A 167 7.88 4.46 -4.11
CA SER A 167 6.90 5.35 -3.51
C SER A 167 7.53 6.42 -2.60
N GLU A 168 6.78 7.50 -2.37
CA GLU A 168 7.18 8.56 -1.42
C GLU A 168 6.89 8.19 0.05
N PHE A 169 6.33 7.01 0.32
CA PHE A 169 5.91 6.60 1.64
C PHE A 169 7.10 6.45 2.61
N ASN A 170 7.04 7.15 3.74
CA ASN A 170 7.97 7.03 4.86
C ASN A 170 7.23 7.16 6.22
N GLY A 171 6.00 6.66 6.29
CA GLY A 171 5.18 6.65 7.50
C GLY A 171 5.55 5.52 8.46
N ASP A 172 5.03 5.61 9.69
CA ASP A 172 5.25 4.57 10.72
C ASP A 172 4.39 3.32 10.44
N ILE A 173 5.06 2.18 10.28
CA ILE A 173 4.46 0.86 10.13
C ILE A 173 5.12 -0.17 11.07
N SER A 174 5.83 0.32 12.10
CA SER A 174 6.58 -0.51 13.05
C SER A 174 5.70 -1.53 13.78
N ASN A 175 4.42 -1.20 14.01
CA ASN A 175 3.47 -2.04 14.71
C ASN A 175 2.63 -2.98 13.81
N TRP A 176 2.92 -3.04 12.51
CA TRP A 176 2.20 -3.96 11.64
C TRP A 176 2.48 -5.42 11.99
N ASP A 177 1.43 -6.21 12.16
CA ASP A 177 1.55 -7.66 12.24
C ASP A 177 1.64 -8.25 10.83
N VAL A 178 2.87 -8.54 10.39
CA VAL A 178 3.17 -9.12 9.07
C VAL A 178 3.37 -10.64 9.15
N SER A 179 2.95 -11.28 10.24
CA SER A 179 3.23 -12.71 10.50
C SER A 179 2.60 -13.66 9.49
N SER A 180 1.57 -13.24 8.74
CA SER A 180 0.96 -14.03 7.67
C SER A 180 1.66 -13.88 6.32
N ALA A 181 2.54 -12.90 6.16
CA ALA A 181 3.18 -12.64 4.87
C ALA A 181 4.12 -13.78 4.44
N GLU A 182 3.97 -14.23 3.19
CA GLU A 182 4.81 -15.25 2.58
C GLU A 182 5.85 -14.67 1.62
N THR A 183 5.59 -13.47 1.07
CA THR A 183 6.50 -12.80 0.14
C THR A 183 6.40 -11.28 0.28
N MET A 184 7.57 -10.62 0.20
CA MET A 184 7.75 -9.16 0.27
C MET A 184 8.80 -8.70 -0.75
N THR A 185 8.82 -9.34 -1.94
CA THR A 185 9.81 -9.01 -2.97
C THR A 185 9.69 -7.56 -3.39
N GLN A 186 10.81 -6.84 -3.46
CA GLN A 186 10.87 -5.44 -3.92
C GLN A 186 9.98 -4.47 -3.13
N MET A 187 9.57 -4.81 -1.87
CA MET A 187 8.55 -4.02 -1.15
C MET A 187 8.92 -2.56 -0.97
N PHE A 188 10.20 -2.26 -0.75
CA PHE A 188 10.73 -0.91 -0.57
C PHE A 188 11.85 -0.58 -1.57
N GLN A 189 11.90 -1.28 -2.71
CA GLN A 189 12.86 -0.97 -3.76
C GLN A 189 12.67 0.47 -4.24
N ASP A 190 13.78 1.19 -4.51
CA ASP A 190 13.77 2.58 -5.01
C ASP A 190 12.98 3.56 -4.14
N SER A 191 12.75 3.23 -2.84
CA SER A 191 11.93 4.04 -1.93
C SER A 191 12.76 4.85 -0.94
N LYS A 192 12.12 5.90 -0.38
CA LYS A 192 12.68 6.72 0.70
C LYS A 192 12.42 6.14 2.09
N PHE A 193 11.81 4.97 2.18
CA PHE A 193 11.43 4.38 3.45
C PHE A 193 12.66 4.05 4.29
N ASN A 194 12.70 4.58 5.52
CA ASN A 194 13.73 4.27 6.52
C ASN A 194 13.12 4.16 7.94
N GLY A 195 11.90 3.60 8.04
CA GLY A 195 11.21 3.38 9.32
C GLY A 195 11.72 2.16 10.08
N ASP A 196 11.31 2.04 11.34
CA ASP A 196 11.66 0.89 12.19
C ASP A 196 10.85 -0.36 11.82
N LEU A 197 11.55 -1.43 11.44
CA LEU A 197 10.98 -2.74 11.14
C LEU A 197 11.52 -3.83 12.08
N SER A 198 12.21 -3.45 13.17
CA SER A 198 12.88 -4.38 14.08
C SER A 198 11.94 -5.41 14.72
N GLN A 199 10.67 -5.05 14.89
CA GLN A 199 9.66 -5.90 15.53
C GLN A 199 8.84 -6.74 14.54
N TRP A 200 9.07 -6.63 13.25
CA TRP A 200 8.33 -7.40 12.27
C TRP A 200 8.60 -8.90 12.39
N ASN A 201 7.52 -9.68 12.45
CA ASN A 201 7.60 -11.15 12.43
C ASN A 201 7.61 -11.66 10.98
N VAL A 202 8.79 -11.82 10.40
CA VAL A 202 8.99 -12.32 9.03
C VAL A 202 9.17 -13.84 8.96
N SER A 203 8.87 -14.58 10.02
CA SER A 203 9.15 -16.02 10.14
C SER A 203 8.42 -16.90 9.12
N ASN A 204 7.41 -16.39 8.41
CA ASN A 204 6.72 -17.08 7.32
C ASN A 204 7.21 -16.66 5.92
N VAL A 205 7.99 -15.59 5.82
CA VAL A 205 8.47 -15.08 4.54
C VAL A 205 9.47 -16.03 3.89
N ARG A 206 9.32 -16.24 2.60
CA ARG A 206 10.14 -17.14 1.78
C ARG A 206 10.99 -16.42 0.75
N ASP A 207 10.63 -15.20 0.39
CA ASP A 207 11.33 -14.39 -0.60
C ASP A 207 11.40 -12.93 -0.15
N LEU A 208 12.62 -12.42 -0.01
CA LEU A 208 12.96 -11.04 0.34
C LEU A 208 13.85 -10.39 -0.74
N SER A 209 13.87 -10.98 -1.97
CA SER A 209 14.69 -10.45 -3.04
C SER A 209 14.37 -9.00 -3.34
N GLN A 210 15.42 -8.19 -3.52
CA GLN A 210 15.34 -6.76 -3.85
C GLN A 210 14.51 -5.90 -2.87
N MET A 211 14.22 -6.41 -1.64
CA MET A 211 13.30 -5.71 -0.73
C MET A 211 13.72 -4.27 -0.45
N PHE A 212 15.02 -4.00 -0.35
CA PHE A 212 15.60 -2.69 -0.08
C PHE A 212 16.60 -2.25 -1.16
N PHE A 213 16.47 -2.80 -2.38
CA PHE A 213 17.32 -2.42 -3.50
C PHE A 213 17.21 -0.92 -3.79
N ASN A 214 18.36 -0.22 -3.88
CA ASN A 214 18.44 1.22 -4.15
C ASN A 214 17.49 2.07 -3.27
N SER A 215 17.33 1.68 -2.00
CA SER A 215 16.48 2.38 -1.02
C SER A 215 17.30 3.18 -0.02
N GLU A 216 16.65 4.04 0.77
CA GLU A 216 17.29 4.77 1.87
C GLU A 216 17.34 3.97 3.19
N PHE A 217 16.97 2.69 3.18
CA PHE A 217 16.81 1.88 4.38
C PHE A 217 18.14 1.52 5.05
N ASP A 218 18.30 1.89 6.34
CA ASP A 218 19.38 1.49 7.24
C ASP A 218 18.85 1.09 8.63
N GLY A 219 17.65 0.53 8.71
CA GLY A 219 17.06 0.07 9.98
C GLY A 219 17.67 -1.25 10.47
N ASP A 220 17.77 -1.43 11.81
CA ASP A 220 18.28 -2.69 12.40
C ASP A 220 17.22 -3.80 12.33
N ILE A 221 17.48 -4.78 11.49
CA ILE A 221 16.66 -6.00 11.32
C ILE A 221 17.42 -7.28 11.69
N SER A 222 18.51 -7.15 12.47
CA SER A 222 19.35 -8.27 12.87
C SER A 222 18.61 -9.36 13.66
N ASN A 223 17.48 -9.04 14.25
CA ASN A 223 16.64 -9.95 15.03
C ASN A 223 15.57 -10.70 14.20
N TRP A 224 15.47 -10.44 12.90
CA TRP A 224 14.50 -11.13 12.07
C TRP A 224 14.71 -12.65 12.04
N ASP A 225 13.63 -13.41 12.14
CA ASP A 225 13.67 -14.86 11.94
C ASP A 225 13.52 -15.20 10.45
N VAL A 226 14.67 -15.36 9.79
CA VAL A 226 14.76 -15.63 8.35
C VAL A 226 14.91 -17.10 8.00
N ARG A 227 14.64 -18.03 8.93
CA ARG A 227 14.87 -19.47 8.75
C ARG A 227 14.13 -20.09 7.57
N LYS A 228 13.03 -19.49 7.09
CA LYS A 228 12.25 -19.96 5.93
C LYS A 228 12.60 -19.24 4.64
N VAL A 229 13.36 -18.16 4.70
CA VAL A 229 13.71 -17.39 3.50
C VAL A 229 14.62 -18.23 2.59
N LYS A 230 14.31 -18.22 1.31
CA LYS A 230 15.00 -18.95 0.25
C LYS A 230 15.77 -18.04 -0.68
N ASN A 231 15.44 -16.76 -0.73
CA ASN A 231 15.98 -15.80 -1.68
C ASN A 231 16.24 -14.45 -1.03
N PHE A 232 17.51 -13.98 -1.10
CA PHE A 232 17.96 -12.64 -0.71
C PHE A 232 18.61 -11.89 -1.89
N ASP A 233 18.39 -12.32 -3.15
CA ASP A 233 19.05 -11.71 -4.30
C ASP A 233 18.83 -10.19 -4.30
N PHE A 234 19.94 -9.43 -4.36
CA PHE A 234 19.96 -7.98 -4.42
C PHE A 234 19.22 -7.28 -3.28
N MET A 235 18.99 -7.93 -2.12
CA MET A 235 18.13 -7.41 -1.06
C MET A 235 18.51 -6.00 -0.58
N PHE A 236 19.81 -5.72 -0.46
CA PHE A 236 20.33 -4.43 0.03
C PHE A 236 21.21 -3.72 -1.02
N THR A 237 21.24 -4.19 -2.26
CA THR A 237 22.07 -3.58 -3.30
C THR A 237 21.81 -2.08 -3.37
N ASP A 238 22.91 -1.30 -3.39
CA ASP A 238 22.89 0.16 -3.49
C ASP A 238 22.08 0.88 -2.38
N SER A 239 21.92 0.23 -1.21
CA SER A 239 21.32 0.87 -0.02
C SER A 239 22.42 1.27 0.99
N PRO A 240 22.13 2.19 1.95
CA PRO A 240 23.08 2.55 3.01
C PRO A 240 23.22 1.46 4.09
N PHE A 241 22.54 0.31 3.96
CA PHE A 241 22.44 -0.72 4.98
C PHE A 241 23.82 -1.15 5.53
N SER A 242 23.97 -1.09 6.87
CA SER A 242 25.25 -1.26 7.54
C SER A 242 25.23 -2.26 8.72
N HIS A 243 24.08 -2.82 9.09
CA HIS A 243 23.92 -3.63 10.29
C HIS A 243 24.43 -5.07 10.13
N ASP A 244 24.95 -5.65 11.22
CA ASP A 244 25.50 -7.01 11.25
C ASP A 244 24.38 -8.08 11.25
N LEU A 245 24.31 -8.86 10.18
CA LEU A 245 23.37 -9.97 10.01
C LEU A 245 24.02 -11.35 10.21
N SER A 246 25.18 -11.42 10.85
CA SER A 246 25.92 -12.69 11.08
C SER A 246 25.13 -13.71 11.90
N LYS A 247 24.14 -13.27 12.68
CA LYS A 247 23.27 -14.13 13.50
C LYS A 247 22.10 -14.74 12.73
N TRP A 248 21.85 -14.31 11.52
CA TRP A 248 20.75 -14.85 10.73
C TRP A 248 20.94 -16.34 10.45
N ASN A 249 19.89 -17.13 10.71
CA ASN A 249 19.88 -18.55 10.39
C ASN A 249 19.41 -18.77 8.94
N THR A 250 20.36 -18.85 8.04
CA THR A 250 20.14 -18.94 6.58
C THR A 250 20.07 -20.38 6.05
N ARG A 251 19.69 -21.35 6.87
CA ARG A 251 19.69 -22.78 6.51
C ARG A 251 18.81 -23.14 5.29
N SER A 252 17.78 -22.36 5.01
CA SER A 252 16.86 -22.59 3.88
C SER A 252 17.24 -21.79 2.64
N LEU A 253 18.22 -20.92 2.75
CA LEU A 253 18.64 -20.02 1.68
C LEU A 253 19.08 -20.80 0.44
N ARG A 254 18.67 -20.33 -0.74
CA ARG A 254 18.98 -20.91 -2.04
C ARG A 254 19.68 -19.94 -2.98
N SER A 255 19.45 -18.64 -2.79
CA SER A 255 20.08 -17.59 -3.57
C SER A 255 20.30 -16.34 -2.71
N ALA A 256 21.43 -15.67 -2.91
CA ALA A 256 21.82 -14.43 -2.25
C ALA A 256 22.76 -13.62 -3.18
N ASP A 257 22.53 -13.70 -4.49
CA ASP A 257 23.35 -13.00 -5.48
C ASP A 257 23.24 -11.48 -5.27
N GLY A 258 24.37 -10.79 -5.24
CA GLY A 258 24.41 -9.33 -5.12
C GLY A 258 23.82 -8.73 -3.85
N THR A 259 23.45 -9.52 -2.83
CA THR A 259 22.70 -9.06 -1.65
C THR A 259 23.26 -7.78 -1.02
N PHE A 260 24.58 -7.60 -0.98
CA PHE A 260 25.26 -6.45 -0.36
C PHE A 260 26.02 -5.58 -1.38
N ALA A 261 25.82 -5.78 -2.69
CA ALA A 261 26.49 -4.98 -3.69
C ALA A 261 26.22 -3.47 -3.45
N GLY A 262 27.23 -2.62 -3.60
CA GLY A 262 27.10 -1.18 -3.34
C GLY A 262 27.02 -0.77 -1.86
N THR A 263 26.85 -1.70 -0.90
CA THR A 263 26.82 -1.39 0.54
C THR A 263 28.21 -1.38 1.17
N VAL A 264 28.31 -0.89 2.42
CA VAL A 264 29.56 -0.98 3.22
C VAL A 264 29.90 -2.44 3.55
N LEU A 265 28.93 -3.35 3.55
CA LEU A 265 29.11 -4.77 3.85
C LEU A 265 29.65 -5.57 2.66
N ALA A 266 29.67 -5.02 1.46
CA ALA A 266 30.18 -5.70 0.26
C ALA A 266 31.63 -6.21 0.41
N LYS A 267 32.47 -5.46 1.14
CA LYS A 267 33.88 -5.83 1.39
C LYS A 267 34.06 -6.91 2.44
N ASN A 268 33.12 -7.08 3.34
CA ASN A 268 33.18 -8.07 4.42
C ASN A 268 31.76 -8.54 4.78
N PRO A 269 31.09 -9.29 3.89
CA PRO A 269 29.72 -9.73 4.10
C PRO A 269 29.62 -10.74 5.25
N PRO A 270 28.43 -10.89 5.86
CA PRO A 270 28.16 -11.91 6.86
C PRO A 270 28.53 -13.30 6.34
N LYS A 271 29.22 -14.10 7.16
CA LYS A 271 29.60 -15.46 6.82
C LYS A 271 28.43 -16.43 6.99
N TRP A 272 27.48 -16.35 6.10
CA TRP A 272 26.38 -17.32 6.08
C TRP A 272 26.86 -18.69 5.56
N ASN A 273 26.24 -19.77 6.02
CA ASN A 273 26.59 -21.11 5.53
C ASN A 273 25.98 -21.32 4.12
N LEU A 274 26.67 -20.82 3.13
CA LEU A 274 26.31 -20.96 1.71
C LEU A 274 26.98 -22.20 1.07
N SER A 275 27.34 -23.23 1.86
CA SER A 275 28.11 -24.39 1.39
C SER A 275 27.50 -25.18 0.23
N LYS A 276 26.27 -24.84 -0.17
CA LYS A 276 25.57 -25.45 -1.32
C LYS A 276 25.45 -24.50 -2.52
N TRP A 277 25.95 -23.26 -2.45
CA TRP A 277 25.68 -22.23 -3.45
C TRP A 277 26.98 -21.54 -3.87
N ARG A 278 27.06 -21.06 -5.11
CA ARG A 278 28.22 -20.34 -5.64
C ARG A 278 28.53 -19.12 -4.77
N ALA A 279 29.83 -18.85 -4.62
CA ALA A 279 30.31 -17.69 -3.90
C ALA A 279 29.59 -16.42 -4.32
N LEU A 280 29.28 -15.57 -3.32
CA LEU A 280 28.86 -14.19 -3.51
C LEU A 280 29.74 -13.57 -4.59
N ASP A 281 29.18 -13.34 -5.78
CA ASP A 281 29.89 -12.65 -6.84
C ASP A 281 30.18 -11.23 -6.35
N THR A 282 31.46 -10.89 -6.35
CA THR A 282 31.92 -9.54 -6.02
C THR A 282 31.31 -8.54 -7.01
N ALA A 283 31.04 -7.35 -6.54
CA ALA A 283 30.27 -6.24 -7.08
C ALA A 283 30.37 -5.89 -8.60
N GLU A 284 31.22 -6.56 -9.38
CA GLU A 284 31.44 -6.22 -10.79
C GLU A 284 30.53 -6.96 -11.79
N GLU A 285 29.90 -8.10 -11.41
CA GLU A 285 29.08 -8.90 -12.35
C GLU A 285 27.57 -8.69 -12.23
N GLY A 286 27.08 -8.02 -11.18
CA GLY A 286 25.64 -7.88 -10.91
C GLY A 286 24.90 -6.94 -11.87
N TYR A 287 25.58 -5.94 -12.42
CA TYR A 287 24.96 -4.92 -13.27
C TYR A 287 24.61 -5.40 -14.69
N ASP A 288 25.33 -6.42 -15.20
CA ASP A 288 25.19 -6.84 -16.62
C ASP A 288 23.99 -7.80 -16.84
N ARG A 289 23.42 -8.39 -15.76
CA ARG A 289 22.29 -9.33 -15.87
C ARG A 289 20.90 -8.69 -15.82
N MET A 290 20.79 -7.44 -15.42
CA MET A 290 19.50 -6.76 -15.31
C MET A 290 19.07 -5.99 -16.56
N GLY A 291 19.72 -6.21 -17.72
CA GLY A 291 19.35 -5.71 -19.04
C GLY A 291 18.75 -4.29 -19.02
N ARG A 292 19.55 -3.31 -19.37
CA ARG A 292 19.05 -1.96 -19.68
C ARG A 292 18.18 -1.95 -20.92
#